data_022eff9724f1276422e6df425ff86c77
#
_entry.id   022eff9724f1276422e6df425ff86c77
#
_cell.length_a   1.000
_cell.length_b   1.000
_cell.length_c   1.000
_cell.angle_alpha   90.00
_cell.angle_beta   90.00
_cell.angle_gamma   90.00
#
_symmetry.space_group_name_H-M   'P 1'
#
loop_
_entity.id
_entity.type
_entity.pdbx_description
1 polymer ?
#
loop_
_entity_poly.entity_id
_entity_poly.type
_entity_poly.pdbx_seq_one_letter_code
_entity_poly.pdbx_strand_id
1 'polypeptide(L)'
;LALGLSEIMTYSFLSPKAYDKIGMPEQDCLRNSVIISNPLGEDTSIMRTTALPSMLDTLARNYNNRNGAVALFELASEYYPVEGQELPDEKTKLIAGLYGDDCDFFTAKGMVEQLLDTLFISNYEFESSSDEYAYHPGRCAHIMIDDTVIGVIGEIHPKVAENYGINERILCFTLDVD
;
A
#
# COMPACT_ATOMS: atom_id res chain seq x y z
N LEU A 1 -11.06 12.91 2.46
CA LEU A 1 -11.74 13.83 3.41
C LEU A 1 -13.18 13.39 3.70
N ALA A 2 -14.01 13.12 2.70
CA ALA A 2 -15.40 12.70 2.92
C ALA A 2 -15.52 11.32 3.59
N LEU A 3 -14.51 10.47 3.43
CA LEU A 3 -14.43 9.12 4.02
C LEU A 3 -13.71 9.07 5.37
N GLY A 4 -13.38 10.23 5.95
CA GLY A 4 -12.69 10.30 7.25
C GLY A 4 -11.18 10.03 7.19
N LEU A 5 -10.57 9.89 6.00
CA LEU A 5 -9.13 9.72 5.86
C LEU A 5 -8.42 11.07 5.79
N SER A 6 -7.21 11.12 6.35
CA SER A 6 -6.29 12.26 6.24
C SER A 6 -5.27 12.00 5.13
N GLU A 7 -5.07 12.99 4.27
CA GLU A 7 -4.06 12.92 3.23
C GLU A 7 -2.65 13.04 3.80
N ILE A 8 -1.75 12.21 3.31
CA ILE A 8 -0.32 12.28 3.62
C ILE A 8 0.48 12.38 2.33
N MET A 9 1.74 12.76 2.46
CA MET A 9 2.72 12.73 1.40
C MET A 9 4.01 12.14 1.96
N THR A 10 4.48 11.06 1.35
CA THR A 10 5.71 10.38 1.74
C THR A 10 6.77 10.51 0.65
N TYR A 11 8.04 10.30 1.02
CA TYR A 11 9.11 10.27 0.04
C TYR A 11 8.99 9.06 -0.89
N SER A 12 9.29 9.28 -2.17
CA SER A 12 9.35 8.19 -3.17
C SER A 12 10.63 7.34 -3.06
N PHE A 13 11.48 7.63 -2.10
CA PHE A 13 12.75 6.93 -1.87
C PHE A 13 12.60 5.90 -0.76
N LEU A 14 13.22 4.73 -0.96
CA LEU A 14 13.21 3.65 0.02
C LEU A 14 14.61 3.07 0.22
N SER A 15 14.76 2.34 1.32
CA SER A 15 15.79 1.33 1.47
C SER A 15 15.37 0.04 0.78
N PRO A 16 16.26 -0.70 0.10
CA PRO A 16 15.96 -2.05 -0.39
C PRO A 16 15.43 -2.99 0.70
N LYS A 17 15.84 -2.78 1.96
CA LYS A 17 15.36 -3.54 3.14
C LYS A 17 13.87 -3.33 3.44
N ALA A 18 13.25 -2.29 2.91
CA ALA A 18 11.82 -2.04 3.07
C ALA A 18 10.98 -3.17 2.47
N TYR A 19 11.45 -3.77 1.38
CA TYR A 19 10.79 -4.92 0.76
C TYR A 19 10.84 -6.18 1.64
N ASP A 20 11.94 -6.39 2.37
CA ASP A 20 12.02 -7.50 3.34
C ASP A 20 11.02 -7.30 4.50
N LYS A 21 10.85 -6.05 4.95
CA LYS A 21 9.90 -5.74 6.03
C LYS A 21 8.46 -6.08 5.67
N ILE A 22 8.04 -5.87 4.41
CA ILE A 22 6.69 -6.24 3.94
C ILE A 22 6.57 -7.71 3.50
N GLY A 23 7.63 -8.50 3.61
CA GLY A 23 7.64 -9.91 3.25
C GLY A 23 7.66 -10.19 1.74
N MET A 24 8.08 -9.21 0.93
CA MET A 24 8.20 -9.38 -0.52
C MET A 24 9.19 -10.49 -0.86
N PRO A 25 8.83 -11.47 -1.71
CA PRO A 25 9.73 -12.54 -2.15
C PRO A 25 11.01 -12.01 -2.81
N GLU A 26 12.13 -12.73 -2.65
CA GLU A 26 13.41 -12.31 -3.24
C GLU A 26 13.37 -12.22 -4.77
N GLN A 27 12.57 -13.06 -5.42
CA GLN A 27 12.42 -13.12 -6.89
C GLN A 27 11.30 -12.23 -7.42
N ASP A 28 10.65 -11.45 -6.57
CA ASP A 28 9.56 -10.57 -6.99
C ASP A 28 10.10 -9.48 -7.94
N CYS A 29 9.42 -9.28 -9.06
CA CYS A 29 9.80 -8.28 -10.06
C CYS A 29 9.77 -6.84 -9.50
N LEU A 30 8.94 -6.57 -8.48
CA LEU A 30 8.88 -5.27 -7.81
C LEU A 30 10.15 -4.93 -7.02
N ARG A 31 11.05 -5.90 -6.78
CA ARG A 31 12.38 -5.61 -6.22
C ARG A 31 13.34 -4.96 -7.22
N ASN A 32 13.02 -5.04 -8.51
CA ASN A 32 13.77 -4.33 -9.53
C ASN A 32 13.41 -2.84 -9.47
N SER A 33 14.18 -2.05 -8.75
CA SER A 33 13.95 -0.64 -8.52
C SER A 33 15.00 0.23 -9.21
N VAL A 34 14.63 1.45 -9.53
CA VAL A 34 15.59 2.46 -9.99
C VAL A 34 16.55 2.80 -8.85
N ILE A 35 17.84 2.68 -9.09
CA ILE A 35 18.90 3.01 -8.14
C ILE A 35 19.23 4.50 -8.26
N ILE A 36 19.27 5.20 -7.14
CA ILE A 36 19.62 6.61 -7.08
C ILE A 36 21.15 6.74 -7.09
N SER A 37 21.69 7.50 -8.04
CA SER A 37 23.14 7.62 -8.23
C SER A 37 23.86 8.34 -7.09
N ASN A 38 23.18 9.25 -6.39
CA ASN A 38 23.72 10.05 -5.28
C ASN A 38 22.75 10.10 -4.10
N PRO A 39 22.42 8.94 -3.47
CA PRO A 39 21.47 8.90 -2.38
C PRO A 39 22.00 9.64 -1.15
N LEU A 40 21.08 10.16 -0.33
CA LEU A 40 21.42 10.78 0.96
C LEU A 40 21.92 9.75 1.98
N GLY A 41 21.58 8.48 1.79
CA GLY A 41 21.95 7.34 2.62
C GLY A 41 21.38 6.05 2.07
N GLU A 42 21.72 4.91 2.70
CA GLU A 42 21.19 3.58 2.31
C GLU A 42 19.66 3.54 2.37
N ASP A 43 19.07 4.26 3.33
CA ASP A 43 17.63 4.30 3.55
C ASP A 43 16.84 5.03 2.45
N THR A 44 17.54 5.70 1.53
CA THR A 44 16.96 6.46 0.42
C THR A 44 17.64 6.15 -0.91
N SER A 45 18.08 4.91 -1.09
CA SER A 45 18.94 4.53 -2.21
C SER A 45 18.21 4.05 -3.46
N ILE A 46 16.93 3.78 -3.37
CA ILE A 46 16.11 3.32 -4.49
C ILE A 46 14.80 4.13 -4.59
N MET A 47 14.25 4.20 -5.81
CA MET A 47 12.87 4.65 -6.02
C MET A 47 11.91 3.51 -5.72
N ARG A 48 10.79 3.81 -5.07
CA ARG A 48 9.78 2.79 -4.70
C ARG A 48 9.04 2.24 -5.91
N THR A 49 8.84 0.93 -5.93
CA THR A 49 7.94 0.21 -6.83
C THR A 49 6.61 -0.13 -6.17
N THR A 50 6.47 0.14 -4.89
CA THR A 50 5.23 0.08 -4.12
C THR A 50 5.26 1.08 -2.97
N ALA A 51 4.15 1.75 -2.72
CA ALA A 51 4.01 2.72 -1.65
C ALA A 51 3.68 2.07 -0.28
N LEU A 52 3.42 0.77 -0.24
CA LEU A 52 3.02 0.07 0.99
C LEU A 52 4.01 0.23 2.14
N PRO A 53 5.35 0.11 1.94
CA PRO A 53 6.31 0.35 3.02
C PRO A 53 6.21 1.75 3.63
N SER A 54 6.05 2.78 2.79
CA SER A 54 5.93 4.18 3.24
C SER A 54 4.66 4.42 4.05
N MET A 55 3.54 3.81 3.64
CA MET A 55 2.28 3.86 4.39
C MET A 55 2.44 3.18 5.75
N LEU A 56 3.01 1.97 5.79
CA LEU A 56 3.22 1.22 7.03
C LEU A 56 4.19 1.93 7.99
N ASP A 57 5.26 2.55 7.49
CA ASP A 57 6.16 3.37 8.33
C ASP A 57 5.44 4.59 8.92
N THR A 58 4.51 5.20 8.18
CA THR A 58 3.71 6.33 8.67
C THR A 58 2.69 5.88 9.71
N LEU A 59 2.02 4.75 9.50
CA LEU A 59 1.14 4.14 10.50
C LEU A 59 1.91 3.77 11.77
N ALA A 60 3.10 3.16 11.65
CA ALA A 60 3.97 2.82 12.77
C ALA A 60 4.39 4.04 13.59
N ARG A 61 4.71 5.15 12.92
CA ARG A 61 5.04 6.42 13.59
C ARG A 61 3.87 6.94 14.40
N ASN A 62 2.65 6.90 13.84
CA ASN A 62 1.44 7.29 14.54
C ASN A 62 1.14 6.38 15.73
N TYR A 63 1.27 5.06 15.54
CA TYR A 63 1.10 4.07 16.60
C TYR A 63 2.07 4.30 17.77
N ASN A 64 3.34 4.53 17.48
CA ASN A 64 4.36 4.83 18.49
C ASN A 64 4.09 6.16 19.21
N ASN A 65 3.41 7.11 18.57
CA ASN A 65 2.93 8.35 19.17
C ASN A 65 1.62 8.17 19.97
N ARG A 66 1.14 6.92 20.13
CA ARG A 66 -0.07 6.56 20.87
C ARG A 66 -1.36 7.15 20.30
N ASN A 67 -1.42 7.36 19.01
CA ASN A 67 -2.67 7.65 18.32
C ASN A 67 -3.50 6.37 18.27
N GLY A 68 -4.61 6.29 19.00
CA GLY A 68 -5.42 5.06 19.16
C GLY A 68 -6.19 4.65 17.90
N ALA A 69 -6.46 5.58 16.99
CA ALA A 69 -7.08 5.30 15.71
C ALA A 69 -6.52 6.22 14.64
N VAL A 70 -6.22 5.68 13.47
CA VAL A 70 -5.63 6.43 12.35
C VAL A 70 -6.22 5.91 11.04
N ALA A 71 -6.55 6.83 10.13
CA ALA A 71 -6.96 6.52 8.77
C ALA A 71 -6.29 7.53 7.81
N LEU A 72 -5.40 7.04 6.96
CA LEU A 72 -4.54 7.84 6.08
C LEU A 72 -4.70 7.40 4.63
N PHE A 73 -4.47 8.32 3.70
CA PHE A 73 -4.33 7.99 2.28
C PHE A 73 -3.25 8.84 1.61
N GLU A 74 -2.73 8.36 0.51
CA GLU A 74 -1.78 9.04 -0.36
C GLU A 74 -2.09 8.73 -1.83
N LEU A 75 -2.02 9.74 -2.69
CA LEU A 75 -1.83 9.54 -4.12
C LEU A 75 -0.33 9.44 -4.38
N ALA A 76 0.15 8.22 -4.52
CA ALA A 76 1.56 7.88 -4.50
C ALA A 76 2.08 7.55 -5.89
N SER A 77 3.18 8.18 -6.31
CA SER A 77 3.91 7.72 -7.50
C SER A 77 4.77 6.50 -7.17
N GLU A 78 4.70 5.50 -8.03
CA GLU A 78 5.53 4.29 -8.06
C GLU A 78 6.32 4.25 -9.37
N TYR A 79 7.55 3.72 -9.33
CA TYR A 79 8.51 3.86 -10.42
C TYR A 79 9.02 2.50 -10.88
N TYR A 80 8.70 2.11 -12.10
CA TYR A 80 9.01 0.80 -12.66
C TYR A 80 10.10 0.93 -13.73
N PRO A 81 11.29 0.35 -13.54
CA PRO A 81 12.34 0.36 -14.56
C PRO A 81 11.84 -0.28 -15.86
N VAL A 82 12.11 0.38 -16.98
CA VAL A 82 11.81 -0.13 -18.32
C VAL A 82 13.10 -0.47 -19.02
N GLU A 83 13.21 -1.72 -19.53
CA GLU A 83 14.41 -2.17 -20.23
C GLU A 83 14.69 -1.30 -21.47
N GLY A 84 15.93 -0.83 -21.57
CA GLY A 84 16.36 0.01 -22.70
C GLY A 84 15.92 1.47 -22.63
N GLN A 85 15.29 1.91 -21.53
CA GLN A 85 14.93 3.30 -21.29
C GLN A 85 15.74 3.89 -20.13
N GLU A 86 16.07 5.18 -20.21
CA GLU A 86 16.75 5.90 -19.15
C GLU A 86 15.81 6.28 -18.01
N LEU A 87 14.54 6.56 -18.32
CA LEU A 87 13.51 6.93 -17.36
C LEU A 87 12.57 5.74 -17.08
N PRO A 88 12.14 5.57 -15.81
CA PRO A 88 11.16 4.57 -15.45
C PRO A 88 9.75 4.92 -15.97
N ASP A 89 8.88 3.93 -16.04
CA ASP A 89 7.44 4.14 -16.11
C ASP A 89 6.95 4.57 -14.72
N GLU A 90 6.26 5.70 -14.68
CA GLU A 90 5.71 6.27 -13.45
C GLU A 90 4.20 6.01 -13.42
N LYS A 91 3.74 5.34 -12.37
CA LYS A 91 2.33 5.03 -12.14
C LYS A 91 1.83 5.73 -10.89
N THR A 92 0.62 6.28 -10.97
CA THR A 92 -0.06 6.81 -9.80
C THR A 92 -0.93 5.75 -9.16
N LYS A 93 -0.75 5.53 -7.86
CA LYS A 93 -1.58 4.64 -7.05
C LYS A 93 -2.23 5.42 -5.91
N LEU A 94 -3.49 5.13 -5.65
CA LEU A 94 -4.10 5.50 -4.39
C LEU A 94 -3.75 4.40 -3.38
N ILE A 95 -3.12 4.77 -2.26
CA ILE A 95 -2.93 3.86 -1.15
C ILE A 95 -3.60 4.43 0.10
N ALA A 96 -4.26 3.58 0.87
CA ALA A 96 -4.78 3.92 2.17
C ALA A 96 -4.39 2.88 3.21
N GLY A 97 -4.24 3.35 4.45
CA GLY A 97 -3.92 2.51 5.60
C GLY A 97 -4.64 3.01 6.85
N LEU A 98 -5.19 2.08 7.61
CA LEU A 98 -5.98 2.41 8.81
C LEU A 98 -5.81 1.35 9.90
N TYR A 99 -5.92 1.79 11.14
CA TYR A 99 -6.05 0.95 12.34
C TYR A 99 -6.89 1.65 13.40
N GLY A 100 -7.39 0.88 14.36
CA GLY A 100 -8.20 1.35 15.49
C GLY A 100 -9.27 0.32 15.86
N ASP A 101 -9.95 0.50 17.00
CA ASP A 101 -10.87 -0.47 17.59
C ASP A 101 -12.04 -0.86 16.68
N ASP A 102 -12.55 0.07 15.89
CA ASP A 102 -13.68 -0.13 14.99
C ASP A 102 -13.27 -0.46 13.55
N CYS A 103 -11.95 -0.68 13.31
CA CYS A 103 -11.45 -0.98 11.97
C CYS A 103 -11.48 -2.48 11.69
N ASP A 104 -12.25 -2.88 10.69
CA ASP A 104 -12.27 -4.23 10.16
C ASP A 104 -12.21 -4.23 8.62
N PHE A 105 -12.18 -5.41 8.02
CA PHE A 105 -12.15 -5.56 6.57
C PHE A 105 -13.35 -4.85 5.90
N PHE A 106 -14.52 -4.92 6.50
CA PHE A 106 -15.73 -4.31 5.93
C PHE A 106 -15.73 -2.79 6.03
N THR A 107 -15.06 -2.23 7.04
CA THR A 107 -14.81 -0.79 7.13
C THR A 107 -13.99 -0.30 5.94
N ALA A 108 -12.86 -0.96 5.66
CA ALA A 108 -12.01 -0.61 4.52
C ALA A 108 -12.72 -0.87 3.18
N LYS A 109 -13.45 -1.99 3.07
CA LYS A 109 -14.25 -2.32 1.89
C LYS A 109 -15.31 -1.26 1.60
N GLY A 110 -16.06 -0.82 2.61
CA GLY A 110 -17.05 0.25 2.47
C GLY A 110 -16.44 1.58 2.01
N MET A 111 -15.21 1.90 2.41
CA MET A 111 -14.49 3.08 1.90
C MET A 111 -14.19 2.96 0.40
N VAL A 112 -13.73 1.79 -0.05
CA VAL A 112 -13.48 1.52 -1.47
C VAL A 112 -14.78 1.59 -2.27
N GLU A 113 -15.84 0.93 -1.82
CA GLU A 113 -17.16 0.95 -2.45
C GLU A 113 -17.67 2.38 -2.60
N GLN A 114 -17.63 3.17 -1.52
CA GLN A 114 -18.08 4.57 -1.56
C GLN A 114 -17.22 5.45 -2.49
N LEU A 115 -15.92 5.18 -2.58
CA LEU A 115 -15.02 5.87 -3.50
C LEU A 115 -15.41 5.55 -4.95
N LEU A 116 -15.55 4.27 -5.31
CA LEU A 116 -15.89 3.83 -6.65
C LEU A 116 -17.29 4.33 -7.06
N ASP A 117 -18.26 4.26 -6.16
CA ASP A 117 -19.60 4.82 -6.40
C ASP A 117 -19.58 6.33 -6.64
N THR A 118 -18.73 7.07 -5.91
CA THR A 118 -18.56 8.53 -6.10
C THR A 118 -17.93 8.84 -7.46
N LEU A 119 -17.12 7.94 -7.99
CA LEU A 119 -16.52 8.01 -9.33
C LEU A 119 -17.46 7.45 -10.42
N PHE A 120 -18.68 7.04 -10.07
CA PHE A 120 -19.66 6.42 -10.96
C PHE A 120 -19.18 5.11 -11.58
N ILE A 121 -18.31 4.38 -10.89
CA ILE A 121 -17.86 3.03 -11.26
C ILE A 121 -18.73 2.04 -10.53
N SER A 122 -19.57 1.27 -11.24
CA SER A 122 -20.55 0.36 -10.65
C SER A 122 -20.31 -1.12 -10.99
N ASN A 123 -19.38 -1.42 -11.90
CA ASN A 123 -19.06 -2.79 -12.38
C ASN A 123 -17.80 -3.35 -11.70
N TYR A 124 -17.66 -3.13 -10.38
CA TYR A 124 -16.54 -3.66 -9.62
C TYR A 124 -16.94 -4.89 -8.81
N GLU A 125 -15.99 -5.76 -8.58
CA GLU A 125 -16.11 -6.96 -7.77
C GLU A 125 -14.92 -7.11 -6.82
N PHE A 126 -15.11 -7.89 -5.73
CA PHE A 126 -14.05 -8.25 -4.80
C PHE A 126 -13.82 -9.75 -4.89
N GLU A 127 -12.66 -10.14 -5.39
CA GLU A 127 -12.25 -11.54 -5.48
C GLU A 127 -11.28 -11.89 -4.36
N SER A 128 -11.61 -12.93 -3.59
CA SER A 128 -10.75 -13.40 -2.48
C SER A 128 -9.37 -13.79 -3.01
N SER A 129 -8.31 -13.27 -2.39
CA SER A 129 -6.91 -13.60 -2.72
C SER A 129 -6.17 -14.13 -1.50
N SER A 130 -5.28 -15.10 -1.74
CA SER A 130 -4.37 -15.66 -0.72
C SER A 130 -2.90 -15.45 -1.07
N ASP A 131 -2.61 -14.86 -2.22
CA ASP A 131 -1.28 -14.85 -2.84
C ASP A 131 -0.51 -13.54 -2.56
N GLU A 132 -1.16 -12.59 -1.90
CA GLU A 132 -0.58 -11.29 -1.56
C GLU A 132 0.32 -11.40 -0.31
N TYR A 133 1.63 -11.39 -0.48
CA TYR A 133 2.64 -11.66 0.55
C TYR A 133 2.55 -10.74 1.78
N ALA A 134 2.14 -9.48 1.59
CA ALA A 134 2.03 -8.51 2.68
C ALA A 134 0.71 -8.60 3.45
N TYR A 135 -0.27 -9.33 2.94
CA TYR A 135 -1.62 -9.40 3.48
C TYR A 135 -1.93 -10.75 4.14
N HIS A 136 -2.93 -10.77 4.99
CA HIS A 136 -3.41 -11.99 5.63
C HIS A 136 -4.18 -12.84 4.61
N PRO A 137 -3.78 -14.11 4.35
CA PRO A 137 -4.33 -14.92 3.26
C PRO A 137 -5.84 -15.21 3.35
N GLY A 138 -6.42 -15.10 4.55
CA GLY A 138 -7.87 -15.28 4.75
C GLY A 138 -8.66 -13.97 4.83
N ARG A 139 -8.01 -12.80 4.64
CA ARG A 139 -8.62 -11.47 4.78
C ARG A 139 -8.04 -10.50 3.78
N CYS A 140 -7.92 -10.95 2.54
CA CYS A 140 -7.42 -10.19 1.40
C CYS A 140 -8.29 -10.45 0.19
N ALA A 141 -8.48 -9.43 -0.62
CA ALA A 141 -9.21 -9.52 -1.89
C ALA A 141 -8.57 -8.61 -2.95
N HIS A 142 -8.62 -9.05 -4.19
CA HIS A 142 -8.41 -8.19 -5.34
C HIS A 142 -9.67 -7.36 -5.60
N ILE A 143 -9.48 -6.12 -6.01
CA ILE A 143 -10.54 -5.23 -6.47
C ILE A 143 -10.52 -5.31 -7.99
N MET A 144 -11.63 -5.74 -8.58
CA MET A 144 -11.74 -6.03 -10.00
C MET A 144 -12.70 -5.06 -10.67
N ILE A 145 -12.37 -4.65 -11.90
CA ILE A 145 -13.31 -4.05 -12.86
C ILE A 145 -13.19 -4.85 -14.15
N ASP A 146 -14.30 -5.42 -14.63
CA ASP A 146 -14.35 -6.19 -15.89
C ASP A 146 -13.17 -7.18 -16.01
N ASP A 147 -12.97 -8.12 -15.20
CA ASP A 147 -11.87 -9.11 -15.21
C ASP A 147 -10.43 -8.54 -15.04
N THR A 148 -10.31 -7.23 -14.78
CA THR A 148 -9.01 -6.59 -14.57
C THR A 148 -8.82 -6.27 -13.09
N VAL A 149 -7.69 -6.68 -12.51
CA VAL A 149 -7.31 -6.28 -11.15
C VAL A 149 -6.90 -4.81 -11.18
N ILE A 150 -7.62 -3.98 -10.44
CA ILE A 150 -7.31 -2.54 -10.27
C ILE A 150 -6.75 -2.21 -8.89
N GLY A 151 -6.69 -3.18 -8.00
CA GLY A 151 -6.18 -2.95 -6.66
C GLY A 151 -6.29 -4.15 -5.74
N VAL A 152 -5.81 -3.96 -4.54
CA VAL A 152 -5.81 -4.95 -3.46
C VAL A 152 -6.35 -4.31 -2.19
N ILE A 153 -7.14 -5.04 -1.43
CA ILE A 153 -7.64 -4.66 -0.11
C ILE A 153 -7.46 -5.81 0.88
N GLY A 154 -7.02 -5.53 2.08
CA GLY A 154 -6.91 -6.57 3.09
C GLY A 154 -6.35 -6.12 4.42
N GLU A 155 -6.37 -7.06 5.36
CA GLU A 155 -5.64 -6.96 6.63
C GLU A 155 -4.16 -7.27 6.36
N ILE A 156 -3.28 -6.42 6.84
CA ILE A 156 -1.83 -6.64 6.77
C ILE A 156 -1.49 -7.90 7.57
N HIS A 157 -0.61 -8.73 7.01
CA HIS A 157 -0.18 -9.97 7.65
C HIS A 157 0.42 -9.66 9.03
N PRO A 158 0.04 -10.38 10.11
CA PRO A 158 0.53 -10.11 11.46
C PRO A 158 2.05 -10.04 11.59
N LYS A 159 2.76 -10.88 10.84
CA LYS A 159 4.24 -10.85 10.81
C LYS A 159 4.78 -9.55 10.19
N VAL A 160 4.11 -9.02 9.18
CA VAL A 160 4.47 -7.73 8.59
C VAL A 160 4.17 -6.60 9.58
N ALA A 161 3.01 -6.59 10.22
CA ALA A 161 2.68 -5.62 11.26
C ALA A 161 3.71 -5.63 12.40
N GLU A 162 4.16 -6.82 12.84
CA GLU A 162 5.22 -7.00 13.83
C GLU A 162 6.56 -6.39 13.37
N ASN A 163 6.94 -6.52 12.10
CA ASN A 163 8.14 -5.91 11.54
C ASN A 163 8.12 -4.37 11.63
N TYR A 164 6.94 -3.77 11.71
CA TYR A 164 6.72 -2.33 11.92
C TYR A 164 6.46 -1.97 13.38
N GLY A 165 6.46 -2.94 14.30
CA GLY A 165 6.22 -2.75 15.73
C GLY A 165 4.76 -2.41 16.05
N ILE A 166 3.81 -2.75 15.19
CA ILE A 166 2.39 -2.53 15.41
C ILE A 166 1.74 -3.84 15.85
N ASN A 167 1.13 -3.84 17.03
CA ASN A 167 0.46 -5.02 17.60
C ASN A 167 -1.06 -4.99 17.42
N GLU A 168 -1.54 -4.13 16.54
CA GLU A 168 -2.96 -4.00 16.21
C GLU A 168 -3.21 -4.44 14.76
N ARG A 169 -4.50 -4.69 14.47
CA ARG A 169 -4.94 -4.96 13.11
C ARG A 169 -4.75 -3.72 12.24
N ILE A 170 -4.09 -3.89 11.11
CA ILE A 170 -3.92 -2.85 10.10
C ILE A 170 -4.69 -3.27 8.86
N LEU A 171 -5.50 -2.40 8.32
CA LEU A 171 -6.13 -2.56 7.01
C LEU A 171 -5.41 -1.63 6.02
N CYS A 172 -5.12 -2.16 4.84
CA CYS A 172 -4.63 -1.36 3.73
C CYS A 172 -5.40 -1.69 2.46
N PHE A 173 -5.54 -0.70 1.59
CA PHE A 173 -5.94 -0.93 0.21
C PHE A 173 -5.12 -0.07 -0.75
N THR A 174 -4.94 -0.57 -1.95
CA THR A 174 -4.33 0.15 -3.07
C THR A 174 -5.26 0.11 -4.25
N LEU A 175 -5.27 1.17 -5.06
CA LEU A 175 -6.02 1.27 -6.30
C LEU A 175 -5.16 1.92 -7.38
N ASP A 176 -5.24 1.40 -8.58
CA ASP A 176 -4.70 2.01 -9.78
C ASP A 176 -5.54 3.25 -10.11
N VAL A 177 -4.88 4.35 -10.44
CA VAL A 177 -5.53 5.63 -10.76
C VAL A 177 -5.50 5.93 -12.25
N ASP A 178 -4.59 5.25 -12.99
CA ASP A 178 -4.37 5.44 -14.43
C ASP A 178 -5.27 4.55 -15.29
#